data_b2c885a04ece0555f0e4ae161a8b6f49
#
_entry.id   b2c885a04ece0555f0e4ae161a8b6f49
#
_cell.length_a   1.000
_cell.length_b   1.000
_cell.length_c   1.000
_cell.angle_alpha   90.00
_cell.angle_beta   90.00
_cell.angle_gamma   90.00
#
_symmetry.space_group_name_H-M   'P 1'
#
loop_
_entity.id
_entity.type
_entity.pdbx_description
1 polymer ?
#
loop_
_entity_poly.entity_id
_entity_poly.type
_entity_poly.pdbx_seq_one_letter_code
_entity_poly.pdbx_strand_id
1 'polypeptide(L)'
;MRMSVGESVAQSLQQWDRKLWDVAMLHAGNAVDGTGRKRYPSLGVGARFKTVIRDSLDIFGVMATPGVDLDRTRFPVAVRSDLMPDKRPDIADVLYGVHRWLHGHGDESSVEFEVTSYVNASAVLRIANDGKVQLPKSAILGLLAVAVFAPENKGEVIPPDYQLSWYDHVFFISAWWGWQDHFREIVNLDRSSLVTLDFADRWNSWTPVG
;
A
#
# COMPACT_ATOMS: atom_id res chain seq x y z
N MET A 1 7.83 18.95 14.35
CA MET A 1 6.61 19.22 13.56
C MET A 1 6.30 17.95 12.78
N ARG A 2 5.08 17.45 12.79
CA ARG A 2 4.70 16.27 11.99
C ARG A 2 4.22 16.72 10.62
N MET A 3 4.62 16.02 9.56
CA MET A 3 4.14 16.27 8.19
C MET A 3 2.64 16.01 8.10
N SER A 4 1.93 16.85 7.35
CA SER A 4 0.53 16.60 6.96
C SER A 4 0.45 15.44 5.97
N VAL A 5 -0.77 14.97 5.70
CA VAL A 5 -0.99 13.95 4.67
C VAL A 5 -0.63 14.52 3.30
N GLY A 6 -1.03 15.77 2.99
CA GLY A 6 -0.70 16.44 1.74
C GLY A 6 0.81 16.59 1.52
N GLU A 7 1.55 17.02 2.56
CA GLU A 7 3.02 17.07 2.49
C GLU A 7 3.65 15.70 2.23
N SER A 8 3.15 14.65 2.90
CA SER A 8 3.64 13.28 2.70
C SER A 8 3.38 12.77 1.27
N VAL A 9 2.19 13.06 0.72
CA VAL A 9 1.85 12.74 -0.68
C VAL A 9 2.76 13.48 -1.65
N ALA A 10 2.97 14.80 -1.45
CA ALA A 10 3.86 15.60 -2.29
C ALA A 10 5.29 15.07 -2.27
N GLN A 11 5.83 14.76 -1.09
CA GLN A 11 7.17 14.20 -0.96
C GLN A 11 7.29 12.84 -1.65
N SER A 12 6.30 11.97 -1.50
CA SER A 12 6.30 10.67 -2.19
C SER A 12 6.39 10.83 -3.71
N LEU A 13 5.59 11.71 -4.29
CA LEU A 13 5.59 11.96 -5.74
C LEU A 13 6.90 12.60 -6.22
N GLN A 14 7.47 13.53 -5.45
CA GLN A 14 8.78 14.09 -5.77
C GLN A 14 9.89 13.02 -5.80
N GLN A 15 9.85 12.07 -4.87
CA GLN A 15 10.83 10.98 -4.86
C GLN A 15 10.54 9.94 -5.95
N TRP A 16 9.27 9.74 -6.30
CA TRP A 16 8.86 8.95 -7.46
C TRP A 16 9.48 9.46 -8.76
N ASP A 17 9.41 10.76 -9.02
CA ASP A 17 10.00 11.39 -10.21
C ASP A 17 11.52 11.24 -10.28
N ARG A 18 12.15 11.21 -9.10
CA ARG A 18 13.60 10.96 -8.95
C ARG A 18 13.97 9.48 -9.03
N LYS A 19 12.98 8.56 -9.14
CA LYS A 19 13.16 7.10 -9.11
C LYS A 19 13.75 6.57 -7.79
N LEU A 20 13.58 7.30 -6.70
CA LEU A 20 13.99 6.91 -5.35
C LEU A 20 12.83 6.17 -4.67
N TRP A 21 12.60 4.91 -5.13
CA TRP A 21 11.38 4.16 -4.81
C TRP A 21 11.21 3.88 -3.33
N ASP A 22 12.28 3.57 -2.60
CA ASP A 22 12.21 3.29 -1.16
C ASP A 22 11.80 4.55 -0.38
N VAL A 23 12.35 5.71 -0.75
CA VAL A 23 11.98 6.99 -0.13
C VAL A 23 10.55 7.39 -0.50
N ALA A 24 10.12 7.15 -1.76
CA ALA A 24 8.75 7.37 -2.18
C ALA A 24 7.77 6.47 -1.40
N MET A 25 8.12 5.19 -1.22
CA MET A 25 7.34 4.22 -0.42
C MET A 25 7.22 4.66 1.04
N LEU A 26 8.32 5.13 1.65
CA LEU A 26 8.33 5.66 3.01
C LEU A 26 7.31 6.79 3.18
N HIS A 27 7.33 7.77 2.28
CA HIS A 27 6.42 8.91 2.33
C HIS A 27 4.97 8.51 2.03
N ALA A 28 4.73 7.58 1.11
CA ALA A 28 3.40 7.03 0.86
C ALA A 28 2.85 6.31 2.11
N GLY A 29 3.68 5.52 2.79
CA GLY A 29 3.34 4.91 4.08
C GLY A 29 3.02 5.94 5.18
N ASN A 30 3.78 7.05 5.23
CA ASN A 30 3.50 8.15 6.15
C ASN A 30 2.14 8.83 5.87
N ALA A 31 1.75 8.96 4.60
CA ALA A 31 0.43 9.47 4.21
C ALA A 31 -0.70 8.55 4.70
N VAL A 32 -0.55 7.23 4.57
CA VAL A 32 -1.49 6.24 5.10
C VAL A 32 -1.55 6.28 6.63
N ASP A 33 -0.41 6.36 7.34
CA ASP A 33 -0.41 6.52 8.80
C ASP A 33 -1.11 7.81 9.24
N GLY A 34 -0.88 8.91 8.51
CA GLY A 34 -1.56 10.18 8.72
C GLY A 34 -3.07 10.07 8.56
N THR A 35 -3.53 9.38 7.51
CA THR A 35 -4.94 9.05 7.26
C THR A 35 -5.52 8.19 8.38
N GLY A 36 -4.81 7.13 8.77
CA GLY A 36 -5.23 6.25 9.86
C GLY A 36 -5.37 6.98 11.19
N ARG A 37 -4.54 7.97 11.44
CA ARG A 37 -4.64 8.81 12.65
C ARG A 37 -5.90 9.65 12.69
N LYS A 38 -6.38 10.11 11.53
CA LYS A 38 -7.63 10.85 11.42
C LYS A 38 -8.84 9.92 11.54
N ARG A 39 -8.81 8.77 10.86
CA ARG A 39 -9.92 7.79 10.81
C ARG A 39 -10.06 6.98 12.11
N TYR A 40 -8.93 6.58 12.70
CA TYR A 40 -8.84 5.68 13.86
C TYR A 40 -7.95 6.24 14.96
N PRO A 41 -8.31 7.40 15.58
CA PRO A 41 -7.45 8.09 16.56
C PRO A 41 -7.17 7.28 17.82
N SER A 42 -8.03 6.32 18.17
CA SER A 42 -7.88 5.46 19.36
C SER A 42 -7.00 4.22 19.13
N LEU A 43 -6.70 3.88 17.87
CA LEU A 43 -5.89 2.70 17.57
C LEU A 43 -4.39 3.03 17.61
N GLY A 44 -3.59 2.04 18.04
CA GLY A 44 -2.13 2.09 17.90
C GLY A 44 -1.68 2.17 16.44
N VAL A 45 -0.43 2.63 16.22
CA VAL A 45 0.12 2.92 14.87
C VAL A 45 -0.07 1.75 13.91
N GLY A 46 0.34 0.54 14.29
CA GLY A 46 0.23 -0.63 13.42
C GLY A 46 -1.21 -1.02 13.13
N ALA A 47 -2.07 -1.00 14.15
CA ALA A 47 -3.47 -1.35 13.98
C ALA A 47 -4.18 -0.39 13.03
N ARG A 48 -4.05 0.94 13.24
CA ARG A 48 -4.72 1.93 12.38
C ARG A 48 -4.21 1.91 10.94
N PHE A 49 -2.88 1.74 10.72
CA PHE A 49 -2.29 1.61 9.39
C PHE A 49 -2.89 0.43 8.64
N LYS A 50 -2.86 -0.77 9.26
CA LYS A 50 -3.39 -2.00 8.66
C LYS A 50 -4.90 -1.91 8.40
N THR A 51 -5.64 -1.32 9.33
CA THR A 51 -7.10 -1.15 9.16
C THR A 51 -7.44 -0.24 7.99
N VAL A 52 -6.75 0.89 7.82
CA VAL A 52 -6.96 1.79 6.65
C VAL A 52 -6.72 1.06 5.34
N ILE A 53 -5.66 0.25 5.25
CA ILE A 53 -5.38 -0.54 4.05
C ILE A 53 -6.50 -1.56 3.80
N ARG A 54 -6.92 -2.31 4.83
CA ARG A 54 -7.99 -3.32 4.72
C ARG A 54 -9.32 -2.72 4.28
N ASP A 55 -9.70 -1.55 4.79
CA ASP A 55 -10.92 -0.84 4.39
C ASP A 55 -10.87 -0.28 2.95
N SER A 56 -9.69 -0.23 2.35
CA SER A 56 -9.44 0.37 1.05
C SER A 56 -8.69 -0.59 0.11
N LEU A 57 -8.83 -1.92 0.33
CA LEU A 57 -8.16 -2.94 -0.50
C LEU A 57 -8.57 -2.86 -1.97
N ASP A 58 -9.81 -2.48 -2.24
CA ASP A 58 -10.35 -2.26 -3.58
C ASP A 58 -9.62 -1.11 -4.29
N ILE A 59 -9.35 -0.01 -3.59
CA ILE A 59 -8.61 1.15 -4.12
C ILE A 59 -7.13 0.80 -4.28
N PHE A 60 -6.53 0.23 -3.23
CA PHE A 60 -5.13 -0.18 -3.27
C PHE A 60 -4.87 -1.18 -4.40
N GLY A 61 -5.69 -2.23 -4.49
CA GLY A 61 -5.50 -3.31 -5.46
C GLY A 61 -5.57 -2.85 -6.90
N VAL A 62 -6.54 -2.02 -7.24
CA VAL A 62 -6.72 -1.45 -8.58
C VAL A 62 -5.49 -0.64 -9.01
N MET A 63 -4.91 0.14 -8.10
CA MET A 63 -3.78 1.02 -8.39
C MET A 63 -2.42 0.32 -8.27
N ALA A 64 -2.30 -0.67 -7.41
CA ALA A 64 -1.03 -1.33 -7.09
C ALA A 64 -0.81 -2.62 -7.89
N THR A 65 -1.80 -3.50 -7.92
CA THR A 65 -1.72 -4.87 -8.45
C THR A 65 -3.03 -5.26 -9.15
N PRO A 66 -3.39 -4.59 -10.24
CA PRO A 66 -4.65 -4.84 -10.93
C PRO A 66 -4.78 -6.33 -11.29
N GLY A 67 -5.96 -6.89 -11.07
CA GLY A 67 -6.26 -8.29 -11.33
C GLY A 67 -5.93 -9.26 -10.18
N VAL A 68 -5.31 -8.81 -9.07
CA VAL A 68 -5.03 -9.66 -7.90
C VAL A 68 -6.11 -9.51 -6.83
N ASP A 69 -6.63 -10.65 -6.36
CA ASP A 69 -7.52 -10.72 -5.19
C ASP A 69 -6.70 -10.62 -3.90
N LEU A 70 -6.49 -9.40 -3.44
CA LEU A 70 -5.71 -9.13 -2.23
C LEU A 70 -6.47 -9.49 -0.94
N ASP A 71 -7.79 -9.57 -0.98
CA ASP A 71 -8.59 -9.97 0.17
C ASP A 71 -8.39 -11.45 0.51
N ARG A 72 -8.23 -12.30 -0.52
CA ARG A 72 -7.99 -13.74 -0.37
C ARG A 72 -6.52 -14.13 -0.39
N THR A 73 -5.64 -13.29 -0.93
CA THR A 73 -4.21 -13.58 -1.00
C THR A 73 -3.57 -13.47 0.39
N ARG A 74 -2.74 -14.46 0.76
CA ARG A 74 -1.92 -14.48 1.97
C ARG A 74 -0.46 -14.68 1.59
N PHE A 75 0.45 -14.16 2.41
CA PHE A 75 1.87 -14.06 2.09
C PHE A 75 2.71 -14.85 3.11
N PRO A 76 3.46 -15.90 2.70
CA PRO A 76 4.35 -16.66 3.60
C PRO A 76 5.64 -15.88 3.88
N VAL A 77 5.51 -14.77 4.63
CA VAL A 77 6.61 -13.88 5.00
C VAL A 77 6.64 -13.66 6.50
N ALA A 78 7.83 -13.33 7.04
CA ALA A 78 8.03 -13.20 8.47
C ALA A 78 7.64 -11.80 8.97
N VAL A 79 6.37 -11.44 8.80
CA VAL A 79 5.77 -10.24 9.39
C VAL A 79 4.69 -10.63 10.38
N ARG A 80 4.51 -9.80 11.42
CA ARG A 80 3.48 -10.04 12.42
C ARG A 80 2.09 -9.82 11.83
N SER A 81 1.22 -10.82 12.01
CA SER A 81 -0.20 -10.76 11.67
C SER A 81 -1.07 -11.07 12.88
N ASP A 82 -2.16 -10.30 13.02
CA ASP A 82 -3.18 -10.53 14.04
C ASP A 82 -4.43 -11.25 13.45
N LEU A 83 -4.36 -11.70 12.18
CA LEU A 83 -5.45 -12.39 11.51
C LEU A 83 -5.64 -13.82 12.03
N MET A 84 -6.85 -14.15 12.44
CA MET A 84 -7.20 -15.49 12.93
C MET A 84 -7.82 -16.34 11.80
N PRO A 85 -7.73 -17.67 11.85
CA PRO A 85 -7.15 -18.47 12.96
C PRO A 85 -5.65 -18.76 12.83
N ASP A 86 -5.07 -18.66 11.63
CA ASP A 86 -3.74 -19.16 11.30
C ASP A 86 -2.64 -18.09 11.29
N LYS A 87 -3.01 -16.85 11.55
CA LYS A 87 -2.12 -15.67 11.57
C LYS A 87 -1.34 -15.46 10.26
N ARG A 88 -1.84 -15.97 9.14
CA ARG A 88 -1.21 -15.76 7.84
C ARG A 88 -1.32 -14.31 7.41
N PRO A 89 -0.19 -13.63 7.12
CA PRO A 89 -0.21 -12.22 6.77
C PRO A 89 -0.98 -11.94 5.48
N ASP A 90 -1.76 -10.86 5.50
CA ASP A 90 -2.33 -10.24 4.30
C ASP A 90 -1.42 -9.13 3.76
N ILE A 91 -1.84 -8.46 2.70
CA ILE A 91 -1.09 -7.34 2.11
C ILE A 91 -0.93 -6.16 3.08
N ALA A 92 -1.90 -5.92 3.99
CA ALA A 92 -1.79 -4.83 4.96
C ALA A 92 -0.70 -5.09 6.01
N ASP A 93 -0.54 -6.36 6.43
CA ASP A 93 0.56 -6.76 7.30
C ASP A 93 1.92 -6.61 6.61
N VAL A 94 2.01 -7.01 5.33
CA VAL A 94 3.22 -6.85 4.51
C VAL A 94 3.60 -5.38 4.36
N LEU A 95 2.66 -4.53 3.96
CA LEU A 95 2.89 -3.09 3.77
C LEU A 95 3.28 -2.40 5.07
N TYR A 96 2.70 -2.81 6.20
CA TYR A 96 3.13 -2.30 7.50
C TYR A 96 4.54 -2.75 7.87
N GLY A 97 4.92 -3.99 7.55
CA GLY A 97 6.28 -4.49 7.68
C GLY A 97 7.29 -3.66 6.89
N VAL A 98 6.99 -3.36 5.61
CA VAL A 98 7.79 -2.47 4.77
C VAL A 98 7.92 -1.07 5.39
N HIS A 99 6.81 -0.50 5.83
CA HIS A 99 6.79 0.82 6.44
C HIS A 99 7.70 0.89 7.68
N ARG A 100 7.65 -0.12 8.56
CA ARG A 100 8.54 -0.22 9.72
C ARG A 100 10.02 -0.37 9.33
N TRP A 101 10.31 -1.22 8.37
CA TRP A 101 11.67 -1.45 7.88
C TRP A 101 12.29 -0.16 7.34
N LEU A 102 11.54 0.61 6.53
CA LEU A 102 11.99 1.89 5.98
C LEU A 102 12.21 2.97 7.04
N HIS A 103 11.55 2.88 8.19
CA HIS A 103 11.78 3.76 9.34
C HIS A 103 13.01 3.37 10.19
N GLY A 104 13.78 2.36 9.81
CA GLY A 104 14.94 1.90 10.56
C GLY A 104 14.60 1.09 11.81
N HIS A 105 13.35 0.63 11.95
CA HIS A 105 12.93 -0.28 13.03
C HIS A 105 13.04 -1.75 12.64
N GLY A 106 13.97 -2.06 11.71
CA GLY A 106 14.15 -3.40 11.12
C GLY A 106 14.70 -4.49 12.05
N ASP A 107 15.04 -4.17 13.30
CA ASP A 107 15.63 -5.13 14.24
C ASP A 107 14.69 -6.29 14.62
N GLU A 108 13.40 -6.18 14.33
CA GLU A 108 12.38 -7.20 14.65
C GLU A 108 11.89 -8.03 13.47
N SER A 109 12.25 -7.68 12.22
CA SER A 109 11.86 -8.46 11.04
C SER A 109 13.08 -8.96 10.28
N SER A 110 13.19 -10.28 10.13
CA SER A 110 14.21 -10.92 9.29
C SER A 110 13.93 -10.81 7.79
N VAL A 111 12.89 -10.09 7.39
CA VAL A 111 12.43 -10.00 6.01
C VAL A 111 12.93 -8.72 5.39
N GLU A 112 13.71 -8.85 4.32
CA GLU A 112 14.08 -7.75 3.46
C GLU A 112 12.97 -7.45 2.45
N PHE A 113 12.81 -6.17 2.12
CA PHE A 113 11.85 -5.70 1.13
C PHE A 113 12.58 -5.00 -0.02
N GLU A 114 12.01 -5.10 -1.19
CA GLU A 114 12.52 -4.45 -2.39
C GLU A 114 11.36 -3.87 -3.20
N VAL A 115 11.46 -2.60 -3.60
CA VAL A 115 10.54 -2.00 -4.55
C VAL A 115 11.08 -2.20 -5.96
N THR A 116 10.34 -2.94 -6.79
CA THR A 116 10.78 -3.32 -8.13
C THR A 116 10.09 -2.51 -9.22
N SER A 117 10.81 -2.28 -10.31
CA SER A 117 10.23 -1.77 -11.56
C SER A 117 9.30 -2.80 -12.19
N TYR A 118 8.46 -2.35 -13.14
CA TYR A 118 7.60 -3.26 -13.90
C TYR A 118 8.44 -4.28 -14.67
N VAL A 119 7.98 -5.53 -14.69
CA VAL A 119 8.54 -6.60 -15.51
C VAL A 119 7.60 -6.78 -16.71
N ASN A 120 8.11 -6.59 -17.93
CA ASN A 120 7.30 -6.66 -19.17
C ASN A 120 6.02 -5.83 -19.09
N ALA A 121 6.12 -4.60 -18.59
CA ALA A 121 5.00 -3.67 -18.35
C ALA A 121 3.97 -4.14 -17.30
N SER A 122 4.22 -5.22 -16.58
CA SER A 122 3.34 -5.75 -15.54
C SER A 122 3.82 -5.44 -14.14
N ALA A 123 2.89 -5.15 -13.24
CA ALA A 123 3.14 -5.06 -11.81
C ALA A 123 3.29 -6.48 -11.24
N VAL A 124 4.47 -6.81 -10.73
CA VAL A 124 4.76 -8.14 -10.20
C VAL A 124 4.95 -8.08 -8.69
N LEU A 125 4.07 -8.76 -7.98
CA LEU A 125 4.17 -8.99 -6.54
C LEU A 125 4.65 -10.43 -6.32
N ARG A 126 5.83 -10.60 -5.73
CA ARG A 126 6.41 -11.93 -5.50
C ARG A 126 7.29 -12.00 -4.27
N ILE A 127 7.57 -13.21 -3.83
CA ILE A 127 8.58 -13.51 -2.84
C ILE A 127 9.77 -14.15 -3.59
N ALA A 128 10.95 -13.54 -3.50
CA ALA A 128 12.17 -14.05 -4.12
C ALA A 128 12.66 -15.34 -3.43
N ASN A 129 13.61 -16.05 -4.05
CA ASN A 129 14.11 -17.33 -3.50
C ASN A 129 14.83 -17.18 -2.15
N ASP A 130 15.42 -16.03 -1.91
CA ASP A 130 16.06 -15.65 -0.64
C ASP A 130 15.06 -15.19 0.44
N GLY A 131 13.75 -15.22 0.16
CA GLY A 131 12.69 -14.79 1.07
C GLY A 131 12.34 -13.30 0.99
N LYS A 132 13.06 -12.51 0.20
CA LYS A 132 12.81 -11.07 0.02
C LYS A 132 11.46 -10.84 -0.65
N VAL A 133 10.66 -9.94 -0.08
CA VAL A 133 9.39 -9.53 -0.66
C VAL A 133 9.65 -8.43 -1.70
N GLN A 134 9.25 -8.70 -2.93
CA GLN A 134 9.35 -7.76 -4.04
C GLN A 134 7.98 -7.16 -4.34
N LEU A 135 7.84 -5.88 -4.03
CA LEU A 135 6.65 -5.09 -4.31
C LEU A 135 6.83 -4.31 -5.61
N PRO A 136 5.84 -4.29 -6.51
CA PRO A 136 5.90 -3.42 -7.67
C PRO A 136 5.88 -1.96 -7.24
N LYS A 137 6.59 -1.09 -7.95
CA LYS A 137 6.56 0.36 -7.66
C LYS A 137 5.14 0.95 -7.64
N SER A 138 4.18 0.35 -8.37
CA SER A 138 2.76 0.73 -8.32
C SER A 138 2.14 0.57 -6.92
N ALA A 139 2.74 -0.21 -6.01
CA ALA A 139 2.31 -0.24 -4.62
C ALA A 139 2.38 1.14 -3.94
N ILE A 140 3.36 1.97 -4.36
CA ILE A 140 3.44 3.38 -3.93
C ILE A 140 2.19 4.15 -4.37
N LEU A 141 1.79 3.99 -5.64
CA LEU A 141 0.58 4.63 -6.19
C LEU A 141 -0.69 4.15 -5.50
N GLY A 142 -0.75 2.86 -5.16
CA GLY A 142 -1.83 2.29 -4.35
C GLY A 142 -1.95 2.93 -2.97
N LEU A 143 -0.84 3.09 -2.25
CA LEU A 143 -0.82 3.76 -0.95
C LEU A 143 -1.22 5.25 -1.06
N LEU A 144 -0.73 5.93 -2.10
CA LEU A 144 -1.11 7.32 -2.36
C LEU A 144 -2.61 7.45 -2.66
N ALA A 145 -3.18 6.55 -3.47
CA ALA A 145 -4.61 6.54 -3.76
C ALA A 145 -5.45 6.32 -2.50
N VAL A 146 -5.05 5.37 -1.63
CA VAL A 146 -5.70 5.16 -0.32
C VAL A 146 -5.72 6.46 0.49
N ALA A 147 -4.62 7.20 0.52
CA ALA A 147 -4.55 8.46 1.28
C ALA A 147 -5.32 9.61 0.58
N VAL A 148 -5.14 9.80 -0.74
CA VAL A 148 -5.74 10.90 -1.49
C VAL A 148 -7.27 10.80 -1.49
N PHE A 149 -7.82 9.63 -1.77
CA PHE A 149 -9.26 9.47 -1.88
C PHE A 149 -9.98 9.33 -0.53
N ALA A 150 -9.25 9.13 0.57
CA ALA A 150 -9.84 8.96 1.90
C ALA A 150 -10.66 10.20 2.33
N PRO A 151 -11.94 10.04 2.74
CA PRO A 151 -12.82 11.15 3.12
C PRO A 151 -12.23 12.08 4.20
N GLU A 152 -11.43 11.53 5.11
CA GLU A 152 -10.78 12.25 6.21
C GLU A 152 -9.74 13.25 5.73
N ASN A 153 -9.29 13.14 4.49
CA ASN A 153 -8.28 13.99 3.89
C ASN A 153 -8.89 15.07 2.98
N LYS A 154 -10.21 15.20 2.98
CA LYS A 154 -10.89 16.32 2.30
C LYS A 154 -10.37 17.65 2.84
N GLY A 155 -9.85 18.49 1.93
CA GLY A 155 -9.27 19.79 2.29
C GLY A 155 -7.76 19.76 2.54
N GLU A 156 -7.08 18.62 2.41
CA GLU A 156 -5.61 18.61 2.29
C GLU A 156 -5.17 19.40 1.06
N VAL A 157 -3.94 19.90 1.09
CA VAL A 157 -3.40 20.78 0.05
C VAL A 157 -2.13 20.16 -0.54
N ILE A 158 -2.00 20.24 -1.86
CA ILE A 158 -0.84 19.79 -2.63
C ILE A 158 -0.63 20.78 -3.79
N PRO A 159 0.59 20.95 -4.32
CA PRO A 159 0.79 21.69 -5.56
C PRO A 159 -0.10 21.18 -6.71
N PRO A 160 -0.62 22.06 -7.57
CA PRO A 160 -1.70 21.73 -8.52
C PRO A 160 -1.33 20.70 -9.60
N ASP A 161 -0.02 20.57 -9.91
CA ASP A 161 0.45 19.74 -11.03
C ASP A 161 0.56 18.25 -10.69
N TYR A 162 0.31 17.87 -9.43
CA TYR A 162 0.38 16.48 -9.02
C TYR A 162 -0.88 15.70 -9.38
N GLN A 163 -0.68 14.52 -9.98
CA GLN A 163 -1.76 13.66 -10.42
C GLN A 163 -1.49 12.19 -10.14
N LEU A 164 -2.55 11.41 -10.02
CA LEU A 164 -2.54 9.95 -10.14
C LEU A 164 -3.23 9.59 -11.46
N SER A 165 -2.90 8.44 -12.03
CA SER A 165 -3.58 7.93 -13.22
C SER A 165 -3.93 6.46 -13.07
N TRP A 166 -5.06 6.07 -13.68
CA TRP A 166 -5.51 4.70 -13.81
C TRP A 166 -6.06 4.50 -15.22
N TYR A 167 -5.37 3.71 -16.04
CA TYR A 167 -5.59 3.64 -17.49
C TYR A 167 -5.66 5.06 -18.09
N ASP A 168 -6.74 5.41 -18.77
CA ASP A 168 -6.95 6.71 -19.42
C ASP A 168 -7.52 7.78 -18.48
N HIS A 169 -7.83 7.42 -17.23
CA HIS A 169 -8.32 8.36 -16.23
C HIS A 169 -7.16 9.07 -15.51
N VAL A 170 -7.25 10.38 -15.45
CA VAL A 170 -6.29 11.25 -14.73
C VAL A 170 -7.01 11.93 -13.57
N PHE A 171 -6.43 11.82 -12.38
CA PHE A 171 -6.95 12.38 -11.14
C PHE A 171 -5.99 13.48 -10.65
N PHE A 172 -6.29 14.75 -10.91
CA PHE A 172 -5.53 15.86 -10.33
C PHE A 172 -5.78 15.88 -8.83
N ILE A 173 -4.74 15.59 -8.04
CA ILE A 173 -4.87 15.35 -6.60
C ILE A 173 -5.50 16.54 -5.88
N SER A 174 -5.16 17.78 -6.28
CA SER A 174 -5.74 18.99 -5.72
C SER A 174 -7.28 19.03 -5.74
N ALA A 175 -7.90 18.38 -6.73
CA ALA A 175 -9.36 18.30 -6.89
C ALA A 175 -9.97 17.02 -6.33
N TRP A 176 -9.14 15.98 -6.02
CA TRP A 176 -9.64 14.64 -5.72
C TRP A 176 -9.53 14.23 -4.24
N TRP A 177 -9.11 15.14 -3.36
CA TRP A 177 -9.06 14.85 -1.93
C TRP A 177 -10.42 14.47 -1.36
N GLY A 178 -10.49 13.26 -0.81
CA GLY A 178 -11.69 12.75 -0.13
C GLY A 178 -12.79 12.19 -1.03
N TRP A 179 -12.55 12.01 -2.33
CA TRP A 179 -13.54 11.52 -3.28
C TRP A 179 -13.54 10.01 -3.45
N GLN A 180 -13.47 9.27 -2.34
CA GLN A 180 -13.34 7.81 -2.31
C GLN A 180 -14.47 7.10 -3.08
N ASP A 181 -15.71 7.48 -2.82
CA ASP A 181 -16.87 6.80 -3.43
C ASP A 181 -16.91 7.04 -4.93
N HIS A 182 -16.62 8.26 -5.38
CA HIS A 182 -16.59 8.57 -6.80
C HIS A 182 -15.44 7.85 -7.53
N PHE A 183 -14.27 7.72 -6.88
CA PHE A 183 -13.19 6.89 -7.42
C PHE A 183 -13.64 5.43 -7.58
N ARG A 184 -14.33 4.87 -6.57
CA ARG A 184 -14.91 3.52 -6.63
C ARG A 184 -15.90 3.35 -7.79
N GLU A 185 -16.75 4.35 -8.04
CA GLU A 185 -17.66 4.34 -9.19
C GLU A 185 -16.92 4.21 -10.52
N ILE A 186 -15.83 4.97 -10.69
CA ILE A 186 -15.01 4.94 -11.91
C ILE A 186 -14.35 3.57 -12.08
N VAL A 187 -13.71 3.02 -11.05
CA VAL A 187 -12.94 1.78 -11.17
C VAL A 187 -13.81 0.52 -11.12
N ASN A 188 -15.03 0.59 -10.59
CA ASN A 188 -15.98 -0.54 -10.59
C ASN A 188 -16.54 -0.88 -11.98
N LEU A 189 -16.37 0.02 -12.94
CA LEU A 189 -16.83 -0.22 -14.32
C LEU A 189 -16.07 -1.35 -15.01
N ASP A 190 -14.91 -1.78 -14.46
CA ASP A 190 -14.04 -2.76 -15.10
C ASP A 190 -13.61 -3.88 -14.12
N ARG A 191 -14.60 -4.55 -13.49
CA ARG A 191 -14.32 -5.72 -12.66
C ARG A 191 -13.95 -6.94 -13.51
N SER A 192 -12.69 -7.01 -13.91
CA SER A 192 -12.09 -8.25 -14.41
C SER A 192 -12.04 -9.31 -13.29
N SER A 193 -12.02 -10.59 -13.67
CA SER A 193 -11.88 -11.70 -12.71
C SER A 193 -10.59 -11.54 -11.93
N LEU A 194 -10.69 -11.45 -10.59
CA LEU A 194 -9.53 -11.37 -9.71
C LEU A 194 -8.92 -12.75 -9.49
N VAL A 195 -7.59 -12.80 -9.44
CA VAL A 195 -6.82 -14.03 -9.22
C VAL A 195 -6.21 -14.01 -7.81
N THR A 196 -6.50 -15.02 -7.01
CA THR A 196 -5.81 -15.25 -5.73
C THR A 196 -4.42 -15.82 -6.00
N LEU A 197 -3.39 -15.19 -5.43
CA LEU A 197 -2.04 -15.72 -5.53
C LEU A 197 -1.86 -16.88 -4.55
N ASP A 198 -1.34 -18.00 -5.06
CA ASP A 198 -0.94 -19.16 -4.26
C ASP A 198 0.59 -19.28 -4.23
N PHE A 199 1.15 -19.32 -3.03
CA PHE A 199 2.59 -19.47 -2.81
C PHE A 199 3.02 -20.91 -2.53
N ALA A 200 2.11 -21.88 -2.69
CA ALA A 200 2.37 -23.32 -2.67
C ALA A 200 3.34 -23.76 -1.55
N ASP A 201 4.45 -24.41 -1.94
CA ASP A 201 5.42 -25.01 -1.02
C ASP A 201 6.10 -24.02 -0.06
N ARG A 202 6.02 -22.71 -0.31
CA ARG A 202 6.60 -21.71 0.60
C ARG A 202 5.91 -21.69 1.97
N TRP A 203 4.68 -22.16 2.07
CA TRP A 203 3.98 -22.33 3.34
C TRP A 203 4.55 -23.45 4.21
N ASN A 204 5.28 -24.43 3.64
CA ASN A 204 5.81 -25.58 4.38
C ASN A 204 6.88 -25.17 5.41
N SER A 205 7.63 -24.10 5.13
CA SER A 205 8.68 -23.57 6.01
C SER A 205 8.26 -22.33 6.79
N TRP A 206 7.05 -21.80 6.53
CA TRP A 206 6.59 -20.59 7.18
C TRP A 206 6.03 -20.88 8.58
N THR A 207 6.32 -19.98 9.53
CA THR A 207 5.76 -20.00 10.88
C THR A 207 5.29 -18.61 11.26
N PRO A 208 4.19 -18.48 12.06
CA PRO A 208 3.73 -17.20 12.53
C PRO A 208 4.79 -16.45 13.34
N VAL A 209 4.92 -15.15 13.10
CA VAL A 209 5.72 -14.26 13.94
C VAL A 209 4.88 -13.84 15.14
N GLY A 210 5.44 -13.99 16.34
CA GLY A 210 4.81 -13.71 17.63
C GLY A 210 4.53 -12.23 17.92
#